data_d3930f2650fff43652c66b9a1963835d
#
_entry.id   d3930f2650fff43652c66b9a1963835d
#
_cell.length_a   1.000
_cell.length_b   1.000
_cell.length_c   1.000
_cell.angle_alpha   90.00
_cell.angle_beta   90.00
_cell.angle_gamma   90.00
#
_symmetry.space_group_name_H-M   'P 1'
#
loop_
_entity.id
_entity.type
_entity.pdbx_description
1 polymer ?
#
loop_
_entity_poly.entity_id
_entity_poly.type
_entity_poly.pdbx_seq_one_letter_code
_entity_poly.pdbx_strand_id
1 'polypeptide(L)'
;MLVLSRFRLVDRIGEGAGSSVWRAYDERLKRPVGVRLIPLDDPRVQEVRARCADAARVFDRRAVPILDVVDDTETFHLVIVTEWLDSTPFGDYLAARGGEPLPPMEAAALALEVSRYLVAAHEEGATHGHLRPDVVMISDTGEVRIRGLGVDAALYGPLIETTPVLADVHGVGAILYAALTARWPESTEVDGLPGVPFVEGRIPWPSHVVAAVPASLDHIAARALLTTPDPKGSAPFETADDLVEALSSVVARPAAVAPRVRPRRTALRVGSVFVFGSACVGLAGLGVSLLLGLGSGPLVTPREVVSASPTPSNGSPAPSGSPTGAAEQEFPIITVSGFDPYGSDHKENQGQAPAATDTSPTTAWHTSVYKKANMSGKPGVGLLIDLGTTRPVRSVQLRLVGDGTSLSLLATDDPTLAPTKFASMAEATNAGTELLLRVPRAVSTRYVIIWFTLLPPADSFGFQGGVADVRVLG
;
A
#
# COMPACT_ATOMS: atom_id res chain seq x y z
N MET A 1 24.69 -3.19 8.29
CA MET A 1 25.78 -2.88 7.32
C MET A 1 26.22 -1.42 7.56
N LEU A 2 27.51 -1.13 7.48
CA LEU A 2 28.07 0.22 7.57
C LEU A 2 28.52 0.66 6.17
N VAL A 3 28.10 1.83 5.73
CA VAL A 3 28.41 2.42 4.43
C VAL A 3 29.28 3.65 4.64
N LEU A 4 30.33 3.84 3.83
CA LEU A 4 31.33 4.92 3.98
C LEU A 4 31.94 4.96 5.39
N SER A 5 32.01 3.84 6.12
CA SER A 5 32.46 3.77 7.52
C SER A 5 31.78 4.77 8.47
N ARG A 6 30.61 5.31 8.08
CA ARG A 6 29.90 6.38 8.77
C ARG A 6 28.40 6.10 8.94
N PHE A 7 27.72 5.60 7.89
CA PHE A 7 26.28 5.44 7.89
C PHE A 7 25.90 3.99 8.18
N ARG A 8 25.31 3.75 9.33
CA ARG A 8 24.80 2.43 9.69
C ARG A 8 23.39 2.27 9.12
N LEU A 9 23.23 1.40 8.12
CA LEU A 9 21.93 1.06 7.57
C LEU A 9 21.08 0.37 8.64
N VAL A 10 19.86 0.87 8.85
CA VAL A 10 18.91 0.37 9.87
C VAL A 10 17.79 -0.40 9.17
N ASP A 11 16.96 0.28 8.39
CA ASP A 11 15.81 -0.31 7.73
C ASP A 11 15.83 -0.01 6.23
N ARG A 12 15.57 -1.01 5.40
CA ARG A 12 15.35 -0.79 3.97
C ARG A 12 13.91 -0.36 3.75
N ILE A 13 13.70 0.84 3.26
CA ILE A 13 12.37 1.44 3.08
C ILE A 13 11.85 1.37 1.64
N GLY A 14 12.74 1.04 0.69
CA GLY A 14 12.36 0.89 -0.72
C GLY A 14 13.45 0.26 -1.54
N GLU A 15 13.06 -0.37 -2.64
CA GLU A 15 13.94 -0.93 -3.66
C GLU A 15 13.26 -0.78 -5.01
N GLY A 16 14.01 -0.38 -6.02
CA GLY A 16 13.49 -0.24 -7.38
C GLY A 16 14.51 0.38 -8.32
N ALA A 17 14.35 0.12 -9.62
CA ALA A 17 15.23 0.60 -10.68
C ALA A 17 16.71 0.35 -10.37
N GLY A 18 17.07 -0.81 -9.79
CA GLY A 18 18.45 -1.14 -9.43
C GLY A 18 19.02 -0.36 -8.25
N SER A 19 18.20 0.42 -7.53
CA SER A 19 18.59 1.18 -6.35
C SER A 19 17.85 0.71 -5.11
N SER A 20 18.43 0.95 -3.92
CA SER A 20 17.78 0.70 -2.64
C SER A 20 17.80 1.96 -1.76
N VAL A 21 16.72 2.18 -1.03
CA VAL A 21 16.55 3.34 -0.13
C VAL A 21 16.45 2.82 1.31
N TRP A 22 17.25 3.42 2.18
CA TRP A 22 17.40 2.98 3.56
C TRP A 22 17.17 4.12 4.54
N ARG A 23 16.56 3.80 5.66
CA ARG A 23 16.75 4.55 6.89
C ARG A 23 18.11 4.17 7.43
N ALA A 24 18.95 5.15 7.71
CA ALA A 24 20.28 4.93 8.25
C ALA A 24 20.54 5.86 9.44
N TYR A 25 21.59 5.56 10.19
CA TYR A 25 22.03 6.39 11.31
C TYR A 25 23.45 6.90 11.03
N ASP A 26 23.62 8.21 11.03
CA ASP A 26 24.93 8.86 10.93
C ASP A 26 25.66 8.73 12.27
N GLU A 27 26.63 7.84 12.35
CA GLU A 27 27.38 7.57 13.58
C GLU A 27 28.25 8.76 14.02
N ARG A 28 28.60 9.65 13.10
CA ARG A 28 29.39 10.84 13.38
C ARG A 28 28.54 11.99 13.92
N LEU A 29 27.40 12.27 13.29
CA LEU A 29 26.50 13.35 13.68
C LEU A 29 25.40 12.92 14.65
N LYS A 30 25.31 11.62 14.96
CA LYS A 30 24.34 11.02 15.90
C LYS A 30 22.88 11.36 15.56
N ARG A 31 22.53 11.27 14.28
CA ARG A 31 21.18 11.55 13.81
C ARG A 31 20.72 10.54 12.71
N PRO A 32 19.40 10.34 12.56
CA PRO A 32 18.90 9.57 11.43
C PRO A 32 19.11 10.33 10.11
N VAL A 33 19.31 9.57 9.02
CA VAL A 33 19.47 10.06 7.65
C VAL A 33 18.77 9.10 6.70
N GLY A 34 18.34 9.58 5.52
CA GLY A 34 18.00 8.75 4.39
C GLY A 34 19.26 8.39 3.58
N VAL A 35 19.38 7.16 3.14
CA VAL A 35 20.50 6.74 2.28
C VAL A 35 19.93 6.00 1.09
N ARG A 36 20.27 6.46 -0.12
CA ARG A 36 20.01 5.72 -1.36
C ARG A 36 21.33 5.15 -1.88
N LEU A 37 21.31 3.85 -2.21
CA LEU A 37 22.44 3.13 -2.78
C LEU A 37 22.13 2.79 -4.24
N ILE A 38 23.07 3.12 -5.13
CA ILE A 38 22.99 2.82 -6.57
C ILE A 38 24.31 2.17 -6.95
N PRO A 39 24.33 0.99 -7.59
CA PRO A 39 25.58 0.36 -8.05
C PRO A 39 26.38 1.32 -8.94
N LEU A 40 27.70 1.39 -8.76
CA LEU A 40 28.57 2.30 -9.52
C LEU A 40 28.67 1.95 -11.00
N ASP A 41 28.34 0.73 -11.37
CA ASP A 41 28.27 0.24 -12.77
C ASP A 41 26.90 0.49 -13.42
N ASP A 42 25.93 1.07 -12.69
CA ASP A 42 24.65 1.45 -13.28
C ASP A 42 24.88 2.56 -14.32
N PRO A 43 24.41 2.39 -15.56
CA PRO A 43 24.64 3.36 -16.64
C PRO A 43 24.07 4.76 -16.35
N ARG A 44 23.10 4.88 -15.41
CA ARG A 44 22.45 6.14 -15.02
C ARG A 44 23.23 6.93 -13.96
N VAL A 45 24.28 6.37 -13.35
CA VAL A 45 25.02 7.01 -12.25
C VAL A 45 25.46 8.43 -12.56
N GLN A 46 25.93 8.70 -13.80
CA GLN A 46 26.39 10.03 -14.18
C GLN A 46 25.22 11.03 -14.27
N GLU A 47 24.08 10.61 -14.80
CA GLU A 47 22.88 11.45 -14.85
C GLU A 47 22.36 11.70 -13.44
N VAL A 48 22.28 10.67 -12.58
CA VAL A 48 21.88 10.82 -11.18
C VAL A 48 22.76 11.85 -10.45
N ARG A 49 24.08 11.82 -10.66
CA ARG A 49 24.99 12.84 -10.08
C ARG A 49 24.66 14.26 -10.55
N ALA A 50 24.42 14.41 -11.83
CA ALA A 50 24.04 15.71 -12.37
C ALA A 50 22.73 16.21 -11.74
N ARG A 51 21.73 15.34 -11.61
CA ARG A 51 20.46 15.69 -10.95
C ARG A 51 20.62 15.98 -9.46
N CYS A 52 21.51 15.29 -8.76
CA CYS A 52 21.84 15.63 -7.37
C CYS A 52 22.45 17.04 -7.27
N ALA A 53 23.34 17.40 -8.20
CA ALA A 53 23.91 18.74 -8.25
C ALA A 53 22.86 19.83 -8.56
N ASP A 54 21.91 19.54 -9.45
CA ASP A 54 20.78 20.43 -9.74
C ASP A 54 19.90 20.60 -8.49
N ALA A 55 19.54 19.51 -7.84
CA ALA A 55 18.72 19.51 -6.62
C ALA A 55 19.39 20.28 -5.46
N ALA A 56 20.70 20.24 -5.36
CA ALA A 56 21.45 20.95 -4.33
C ALA A 56 21.41 22.49 -4.46
N ARG A 57 21.00 23.02 -5.61
CA ARG A 57 20.81 24.47 -5.82
C ARG A 57 19.44 24.98 -5.36
N VAL A 58 18.49 24.09 -5.17
CA VAL A 58 17.12 24.45 -4.81
C VAL A 58 17.02 24.66 -3.30
N PHE A 59 16.95 25.91 -2.88
CA PHE A 59 16.79 26.28 -1.47
C PHE A 59 15.33 26.59 -1.18
N ASP A 60 14.55 25.57 -0.89
CA ASP A 60 13.15 25.70 -0.50
C ASP A 60 12.88 24.82 0.74
N ARG A 61 12.06 25.33 1.68
CA ARG A 61 11.73 24.60 2.90
C ARG A 61 10.99 23.29 2.65
N ARG A 62 10.38 23.12 1.47
CA ARG A 62 9.66 21.93 1.07
C ARG A 62 10.57 20.85 0.47
N ALA A 63 11.77 21.24 0.02
CA ALA A 63 12.75 20.27 -0.46
C ALA A 63 13.23 19.35 0.67
N VAL A 64 13.39 18.07 0.39
CA VAL A 64 14.21 17.18 1.20
C VAL A 64 15.67 17.36 0.77
N PRO A 65 16.53 18.00 1.57
CA PRO A 65 17.87 18.33 1.12
C PRO A 65 18.72 17.08 0.95
N ILE A 66 19.53 17.08 -0.11
CA ILE A 66 20.64 16.16 -0.26
C ILE A 66 21.79 16.67 0.60
N LEU A 67 22.27 15.84 1.50
CA LEU A 67 23.30 16.17 2.48
C LEU A 67 24.71 15.79 2.00
N ASP A 68 24.79 14.72 1.19
CA ASP A 68 26.04 14.21 0.67
C ASP A 68 25.80 13.30 -0.57
N VAL A 69 26.78 13.26 -1.49
CA VAL A 69 26.77 12.35 -2.65
C VAL A 69 28.20 11.84 -2.85
N VAL A 70 28.43 10.59 -2.51
CA VAL A 70 29.79 10.01 -2.43
C VAL A 70 29.85 8.63 -3.03
N ASP A 71 31.00 8.30 -3.63
CA ASP A 71 31.28 6.93 -4.05
C ASP A 71 31.82 6.11 -2.88
N ASP A 72 31.13 5.05 -2.55
CA ASP A 72 31.63 4.01 -1.67
C ASP A 72 32.29 2.90 -2.50
N THR A 73 33.61 2.93 -2.58
CA THR A 73 34.39 1.95 -3.31
C THR A 73 34.47 0.60 -2.61
N GLU A 74 34.17 0.53 -1.30
CA GLU A 74 34.15 -0.72 -0.53
C GLU A 74 32.90 -1.53 -0.85
N THR A 75 31.75 -0.85 -0.90
CA THR A 75 30.46 -1.49 -1.23
C THR A 75 30.11 -1.37 -2.72
N PHE A 76 30.91 -0.65 -3.51
CA PHE A 76 30.71 -0.41 -4.94
C PHE A 76 29.37 0.28 -5.27
N HIS A 77 29.03 1.31 -4.48
CA HIS A 77 27.79 2.09 -4.67
C HIS A 77 28.05 3.59 -4.70
N LEU A 78 27.26 4.30 -5.54
CA LEU A 78 26.98 5.71 -5.33
C LEU A 78 26.03 5.83 -4.15
N VAL A 79 26.43 6.59 -3.14
CA VAL A 79 25.70 6.83 -1.91
C VAL A 79 25.15 8.25 -1.93
N ILE A 80 23.81 8.38 -1.94
CA ILE A 80 23.13 9.66 -1.81
C ILE A 80 22.56 9.73 -0.40
N VAL A 81 23.01 10.69 0.38
CA VAL A 81 22.54 10.93 1.75
C VAL A 81 21.58 12.10 1.79
N THR A 82 20.42 11.92 2.37
CA THR A 82 19.39 12.95 2.52
C THR A 82 19.02 13.18 3.99
N GLU A 83 18.35 14.26 4.29
CA GLU A 83 17.64 14.41 5.54
C GLU A 83 16.66 13.24 5.74
N TRP A 84 16.56 12.74 6.96
CA TRP A 84 15.49 11.83 7.36
C TRP A 84 14.29 12.63 7.85
N LEU A 85 13.11 12.32 7.34
CA LEU A 85 11.86 12.97 7.73
C LEU A 85 10.99 11.98 8.50
N ASP A 86 10.53 12.39 9.67
CA ASP A 86 9.43 11.72 10.37
C ASP A 86 8.10 12.18 9.74
N SER A 87 7.79 11.61 8.59
CA SER A 87 6.64 11.99 7.77
C SER A 87 6.15 10.79 6.96
N THR A 88 4.90 10.84 6.55
CA THR A 88 4.22 9.76 5.84
C THR A 88 4.10 10.10 4.36
N PRO A 89 4.43 9.19 3.41
CA PRO A 89 4.12 9.35 2.00
C PRO A 89 2.63 9.61 1.78
N PHE A 90 2.30 10.44 0.80
CA PHE A 90 0.92 10.89 0.57
C PHE A 90 -0.07 9.73 0.32
N GLY A 91 0.34 8.68 -0.39
CA GLY A 91 -0.49 7.48 -0.57
C GLY A 91 -0.81 6.79 0.75
N ASP A 92 0.20 6.59 1.60
CA ASP A 92 0.02 6.00 2.94
C ASP A 92 -0.79 6.93 3.86
N TYR A 93 -0.62 8.25 3.73
CA TYR A 93 -1.40 9.25 4.48
C TYR A 93 -2.90 9.15 4.17
N LEU A 94 -3.29 9.01 2.90
CA LEU A 94 -4.69 8.77 2.52
C LEU A 94 -5.18 7.40 3.00
N ALA A 95 -4.35 6.35 2.89
CA ALA A 95 -4.70 5.02 3.37
C ALA A 95 -4.95 4.99 4.90
N ALA A 96 -4.14 5.71 5.69
CA ALA A 96 -4.32 5.85 7.13
C ALA A 96 -5.63 6.55 7.51
N ARG A 97 -6.19 7.36 6.62
CA ARG A 97 -7.51 8.02 6.74
C ARG A 97 -8.68 7.13 6.26
N GLY A 98 -8.44 5.84 6.04
CA GLY A 98 -9.44 4.91 5.53
C GLY A 98 -9.63 4.97 4.01
N GLY A 99 -8.71 5.60 3.27
CA GLY A 99 -8.84 5.80 1.83
C GLY A 99 -9.87 6.88 1.45
N GLU A 100 -10.22 7.75 2.39
CA GLU A 100 -11.13 8.87 2.14
C GLU A 100 -10.39 10.05 1.49
N PRO A 101 -11.03 10.76 0.55
CA PRO A 101 -10.48 11.98 -0.04
C PRO A 101 -10.24 13.07 1.00
N LEU A 102 -9.32 13.98 0.71
CA LEU A 102 -9.16 15.17 1.54
C LEU A 102 -10.34 16.14 1.34
N PRO A 103 -10.68 16.93 2.37
CA PRO A 103 -11.53 18.09 2.18
C PRO A 103 -11.01 18.96 1.04
N PRO A 104 -11.86 19.49 0.15
CA PRO A 104 -11.41 20.19 -1.05
C PRO A 104 -10.40 21.31 -0.82
N MET A 105 -10.52 22.04 0.30
CA MET A 105 -9.59 23.13 0.64
C MET A 105 -8.21 22.58 1.11
N GLU A 106 -8.19 21.43 1.80
CA GLU A 106 -6.94 20.76 2.17
C GLU A 106 -6.24 20.20 0.92
N ALA A 107 -6.99 19.61 0.00
CA ALA A 107 -6.49 19.15 -1.29
C ALA A 107 -5.87 20.30 -2.11
N ALA A 108 -6.56 21.45 -2.17
CA ALA A 108 -6.04 22.64 -2.84
C ALA A 108 -4.79 23.19 -2.17
N ALA A 109 -4.75 23.23 -0.84
CA ALA A 109 -3.58 23.68 -0.08
C ALA A 109 -2.36 22.76 -0.29
N LEU A 110 -2.55 21.44 -0.28
CA LEU A 110 -1.51 20.46 -0.60
C LEU A 110 -0.93 20.70 -2.00
N ALA A 111 -1.79 20.75 -3.02
CA ALA A 111 -1.36 20.98 -4.40
C ALA A 111 -0.67 22.34 -4.58
N LEU A 112 -1.12 23.38 -3.87
CA LEU A 112 -0.48 24.70 -3.87
C LEU A 112 0.93 24.66 -3.28
N GLU A 113 1.15 23.94 -2.18
CA GLU A 113 2.50 23.79 -1.60
C GLU A 113 3.43 23.01 -2.55
N VAL A 114 2.93 21.96 -3.23
CA VAL A 114 3.69 21.22 -4.25
C VAL A 114 4.03 22.14 -5.44
N SER A 115 3.06 22.93 -5.93
CA SER A 115 3.29 23.89 -7.04
C SER A 115 4.34 24.93 -6.68
N ARG A 116 4.27 25.50 -5.48
CA ARG A 116 5.26 26.50 -5.00
C ARG A 116 6.67 25.94 -4.89
N TYR A 117 6.80 24.65 -4.51
CA TYR A 117 8.10 23.98 -4.54
C TYR A 117 8.65 23.86 -5.97
N LEU A 118 7.79 23.49 -6.92
CA LEU A 118 8.21 23.37 -8.32
C LEU A 118 8.59 24.71 -8.94
N VAL A 119 7.90 25.80 -8.59
CA VAL A 119 8.31 27.16 -9.00
C VAL A 119 9.76 27.42 -8.58
N ALA A 120 10.09 27.20 -7.31
CA ALA A 120 11.45 27.40 -6.82
C ALA A 120 12.48 26.45 -7.50
N ALA A 121 12.08 25.21 -7.83
CA ALA A 121 12.93 24.30 -8.57
C ALA A 121 13.15 24.75 -10.02
N HIS A 122 12.09 25.17 -10.71
CA HIS A 122 12.16 25.62 -12.09
C HIS A 122 12.96 26.93 -12.26
N GLU A 123 12.91 27.85 -11.28
CA GLU A 123 13.74 29.05 -11.24
C GLU A 123 15.24 28.72 -11.22
N GLU A 124 15.64 27.61 -10.58
CA GLU A 124 17.00 27.09 -10.59
C GLU A 124 17.32 26.16 -11.77
N GLY A 125 16.39 26.01 -12.72
CA GLY A 125 16.53 25.16 -13.89
C GLY A 125 16.43 23.67 -13.59
N ALA A 126 15.94 23.28 -12.40
CA ALA A 126 15.70 21.90 -11.99
C ALA A 126 14.24 21.53 -12.18
N THR A 127 13.97 20.26 -12.54
CA THR A 127 12.62 19.70 -12.65
C THR A 127 12.54 18.40 -11.87
N HIS A 128 11.36 18.07 -11.36
CA HIS A 128 11.15 16.81 -10.65
C HIS A 128 11.03 15.64 -11.61
N GLY A 129 10.17 15.75 -12.62
CA GLY A 129 9.97 14.79 -13.70
C GLY A 129 9.31 13.47 -13.30
N HIS A 130 9.19 13.18 -11.97
CA HIS A 130 8.63 11.92 -11.46
C HIS A 130 7.80 12.14 -10.19
N LEU A 131 6.85 13.09 -10.26
CA LEU A 131 6.03 13.47 -9.11
C LEU A 131 4.91 12.46 -8.86
N ARG A 132 5.06 11.62 -7.83
CA ARG A 132 4.15 10.53 -7.45
C ARG A 132 3.74 10.64 -5.98
N PRO A 133 2.73 9.86 -5.52
CA PRO A 133 2.31 9.89 -4.12
C PRO A 133 3.41 9.55 -3.11
N ASP A 134 4.36 8.70 -3.47
CA ASP A 134 5.45 8.28 -2.58
C ASP A 134 6.54 9.33 -2.37
N VAL A 135 6.65 10.35 -3.25
CA VAL A 135 7.64 11.42 -3.12
C VAL A 135 7.11 12.66 -2.38
N VAL A 136 5.79 12.79 -2.25
CA VAL A 136 5.14 13.85 -1.47
C VAL A 136 4.96 13.37 -0.05
N MET A 137 5.70 13.95 0.88
CA MET A 137 5.76 13.57 2.29
C MET A 137 4.93 14.54 3.13
N ILE A 138 4.12 14.03 4.04
CA ILE A 138 3.27 14.84 4.94
C ILE A 138 3.67 14.52 6.37
N SER A 139 4.05 15.55 7.13
CA SER A 139 4.35 15.43 8.56
C SER A 139 3.06 15.35 9.39
N ASP A 140 3.17 14.96 10.65
CA ASP A 140 2.05 14.97 11.62
C ASP A 140 1.45 16.37 11.83
N THR A 141 2.22 17.43 11.54
CA THR A 141 1.76 18.83 11.59
C THR A 141 1.13 19.31 10.28
N GLY A 142 1.10 18.46 9.24
CA GLY A 142 0.56 18.78 7.91
C GLY A 142 1.56 19.54 7.01
N GLU A 143 2.83 19.61 7.38
CA GLU A 143 3.87 20.19 6.51
C GLU A 143 4.14 19.27 5.33
N VAL A 144 4.27 19.86 4.14
CA VAL A 144 4.58 19.15 2.90
C VAL A 144 6.06 19.23 2.61
N ARG A 145 6.69 18.08 2.39
CA ARG A 145 8.08 17.95 1.97
C ARG A 145 8.16 17.06 0.75
N ILE A 146 9.05 17.36 -0.18
CA ILE A 146 9.17 16.67 -1.46
C ILE A 146 10.58 16.14 -1.62
N ARG A 147 10.70 14.86 -1.92
CA ARG A 147 11.97 14.15 -2.11
C ARG A 147 12.18 13.79 -3.58
N GLY A 148 13.42 13.49 -3.96
CA GLY A 148 13.75 12.86 -5.23
C GLY A 148 13.84 13.79 -6.43
N LEU A 149 13.92 15.12 -6.24
CA LEU A 149 14.01 16.11 -7.31
C LEU A 149 14.98 15.69 -8.43
N GLY A 150 14.48 15.40 -9.62
CA GLY A 150 15.24 14.97 -10.78
C GLY A 150 15.91 13.59 -10.66
N VAL A 151 16.24 13.15 -9.45
CA VAL A 151 16.89 11.85 -9.18
C VAL A 151 15.96 10.69 -9.52
N ASP A 152 14.70 10.79 -9.11
CA ASP A 152 13.72 9.73 -9.39
C ASP A 152 13.39 9.67 -10.90
N ALA A 153 13.35 10.82 -11.60
CA ALA A 153 13.22 10.83 -13.06
C ALA A 153 14.41 10.19 -13.78
N ALA A 154 15.63 10.40 -13.29
CA ALA A 154 16.83 9.76 -13.84
C ALA A 154 16.84 8.23 -13.64
N LEU A 155 16.25 7.74 -12.54
CA LEU A 155 16.20 6.32 -12.22
C LEU A 155 15.01 5.57 -12.84
N TYR A 156 13.84 6.18 -12.85
CA TYR A 156 12.59 5.51 -13.25
C TYR A 156 12.04 6.00 -14.60
N GLY A 157 12.65 7.05 -15.16
CA GLY A 157 12.12 7.77 -16.32
C GLY A 157 11.06 8.81 -15.93
N PRO A 158 10.68 9.69 -16.88
CA PRO A 158 9.60 10.66 -16.67
C PRO A 158 8.25 9.95 -16.55
N LEU A 159 7.31 10.52 -15.78
CA LEU A 159 5.96 9.98 -15.65
C LEU A 159 5.18 10.00 -16.97
N ILE A 160 5.40 11.02 -17.78
CA ILE A 160 4.76 11.20 -19.07
C ILE A 160 5.77 11.74 -20.12
N GLU A 161 5.59 11.35 -21.36
CA GLU A 161 6.40 11.80 -22.47
C GLU A 161 5.99 13.22 -22.90
N THR A 162 6.64 14.23 -22.31
CA THR A 162 6.42 15.65 -22.61
C THR A 162 7.62 16.50 -22.18
N THR A 163 7.50 17.83 -22.22
CA THR A 163 8.56 18.68 -21.67
C THR A 163 8.66 18.50 -20.16
N PRO A 164 9.87 18.57 -19.55
CA PRO A 164 10.04 18.33 -18.11
C PRO A 164 9.16 19.23 -17.22
N VAL A 165 8.99 20.50 -17.59
CA VAL A 165 8.13 21.43 -16.85
C VAL A 165 6.65 21.02 -16.94
N LEU A 166 6.19 20.61 -18.12
CA LEU A 166 4.80 20.15 -18.29
C LEU A 166 4.56 18.80 -17.60
N ALA A 167 5.57 17.93 -17.51
CA ALA A 167 5.50 16.71 -16.73
C ALA A 167 5.30 17.01 -15.24
N ASP A 168 5.97 18.03 -14.71
CA ASP A 168 5.80 18.46 -13.32
C ASP A 168 4.40 19.06 -13.08
N VAL A 169 3.91 19.90 -13.99
CA VAL A 169 2.54 20.44 -13.96
C VAL A 169 1.50 19.33 -13.95
N HIS A 170 1.66 18.34 -14.84
CA HIS A 170 0.81 17.16 -14.87
C HIS A 170 0.87 16.38 -13.55
N GLY A 171 2.07 16.21 -12.98
CA GLY A 171 2.26 15.55 -11.69
C GLY A 171 1.50 16.25 -10.55
N VAL A 172 1.49 17.59 -10.51
CA VAL A 172 0.65 18.34 -9.55
C VAL A 172 -0.83 18.07 -9.79
N GLY A 173 -1.26 18.05 -11.06
CA GLY A 173 -2.63 17.68 -11.42
C GLY A 173 -3.01 16.30 -10.90
N ALA A 174 -2.11 15.34 -11.00
CA ALA A 174 -2.31 13.98 -10.50
C ALA A 174 -2.38 13.93 -8.96
N ILE A 175 -1.52 14.68 -8.26
CA ILE A 175 -1.59 14.82 -6.78
C ILE A 175 -2.90 15.49 -6.34
N LEU A 176 -3.32 16.57 -7.02
CA LEU A 176 -4.60 17.23 -6.72
C LEU A 176 -5.78 16.29 -6.96
N TYR A 177 -5.76 15.57 -8.08
CA TYR A 177 -6.78 14.57 -8.41
C TYR A 177 -6.86 13.50 -7.31
N ALA A 178 -5.72 12.96 -6.92
CA ALA A 178 -5.64 11.94 -5.87
C ALA A 178 -6.11 12.48 -4.51
N ALA A 179 -5.77 13.72 -4.18
CA ALA A 179 -6.24 14.37 -2.95
C ALA A 179 -7.77 14.53 -2.92
N LEU A 180 -8.38 14.84 -4.07
CA LEU A 180 -9.83 15.04 -4.20
C LEU A 180 -10.64 13.74 -4.30
N THR A 181 -10.00 12.62 -4.72
CA THR A 181 -10.73 11.38 -5.06
C THR A 181 -10.23 10.15 -4.31
N ALA A 182 -9.10 10.23 -3.63
CA ALA A 182 -8.33 9.09 -3.08
C ALA A 182 -8.00 8.02 -4.16
N ARG A 183 -7.90 8.45 -5.43
CA ARG A 183 -7.54 7.59 -6.56
C ARG A 183 -6.48 8.27 -7.42
N TRP A 184 -5.58 7.45 -7.97
CA TRP A 184 -4.61 7.94 -8.92
C TRP A 184 -5.21 8.05 -10.34
N PRO A 185 -4.89 9.11 -11.14
CA PRO A 185 -5.49 9.33 -12.46
C PRO A 185 -4.88 8.44 -13.55
N GLU A 186 -4.69 7.18 -13.25
CA GLU A 186 -4.29 6.11 -14.16
C GLU A 186 -5.21 4.90 -13.96
N SER A 187 -5.18 3.94 -14.89
CA SER A 187 -6.03 2.74 -14.81
C SER A 187 -5.55 1.72 -13.76
N THR A 188 -4.30 1.84 -13.34
CA THR A 188 -3.65 0.93 -12.39
C THR A 188 -3.41 1.60 -11.03
N GLU A 189 -3.20 0.78 -10.01
CA GLU A 189 -2.79 1.26 -8.69
C GLU A 189 -1.38 1.83 -8.73
N VAL A 190 -1.16 2.96 -8.05
CA VAL A 190 0.14 3.62 -7.92
C VAL A 190 0.37 4.00 -6.45
N ASP A 191 1.47 3.52 -5.87
CA ASP A 191 1.91 3.83 -4.50
C ASP A 191 0.81 3.70 -3.45
N GLY A 192 0.02 2.63 -3.54
CA GLY A 192 -1.08 2.32 -2.62
C GLY A 192 -2.38 3.08 -2.91
N LEU A 193 -2.42 3.93 -3.94
CA LEU A 193 -3.65 4.55 -4.40
C LEU A 193 -4.27 3.75 -5.56
N PRO A 194 -5.53 3.32 -5.43
CA PRO A 194 -6.21 2.62 -6.52
C PRO A 194 -6.33 3.54 -7.73
N GLY A 195 -6.19 2.96 -8.92
CA GLY A 195 -6.41 3.66 -10.17
C GLY A 195 -7.88 4.04 -10.38
N VAL A 196 -8.13 4.88 -11.39
CA VAL A 196 -9.47 5.27 -11.80
C VAL A 196 -9.83 4.62 -13.14
N PRO A 197 -11.01 4.00 -13.28
CA PRO A 197 -11.47 3.49 -14.58
C PRO A 197 -11.63 4.64 -15.58
N PHE A 198 -11.03 4.50 -16.76
CA PHE A 198 -11.20 5.49 -17.83
C PHE A 198 -12.61 5.40 -18.41
N VAL A 199 -13.18 6.57 -18.69
CA VAL A 199 -14.46 6.70 -19.37
C VAL A 199 -14.21 7.21 -20.78
N GLU A 200 -14.62 6.44 -21.79
CA GLU A 200 -14.36 6.77 -23.21
C GLU A 200 -12.87 7.05 -23.51
N GLY A 201 -11.98 6.29 -22.85
CA GLY A 201 -10.52 6.45 -23.02
C GLY A 201 -9.91 7.69 -22.36
N ARG A 202 -10.65 8.37 -21.48
CA ARG A 202 -10.22 9.57 -20.77
C ARG A 202 -10.31 9.39 -19.27
N ILE A 203 -9.45 10.10 -18.53
CA ILE A 203 -9.55 10.23 -17.08
C ILE A 203 -10.87 10.97 -16.78
N PRO A 204 -11.77 10.39 -15.93
CA PRO A 204 -12.99 11.09 -15.53
C PRO A 204 -12.62 12.31 -14.67
N TRP A 205 -13.45 13.35 -14.71
CA TRP A 205 -13.27 14.51 -13.86
C TRP A 205 -13.40 14.10 -12.37
N PRO A 206 -12.67 14.74 -11.44
CA PRO A 206 -12.80 14.43 -10.00
C PRO A 206 -14.24 14.42 -9.49
N SER A 207 -15.09 15.36 -9.96
CA SER A 207 -16.52 15.44 -9.59
C SER A 207 -17.36 14.25 -10.09
N HIS A 208 -16.91 13.52 -11.09
CA HIS A 208 -17.54 12.28 -11.54
C HIS A 208 -17.20 11.09 -10.64
N VAL A 209 -16.15 11.19 -9.84
CA VAL A 209 -15.73 10.17 -8.87
C VAL A 209 -16.26 10.52 -7.47
N VAL A 210 -16.18 11.81 -7.09
CA VAL A 210 -16.60 12.33 -5.79
C VAL A 210 -17.45 13.58 -5.98
N ALA A 211 -18.76 13.46 -5.78
CA ALA A 211 -19.74 14.53 -6.08
C ALA A 211 -19.53 15.84 -5.29
N ALA A 212 -18.76 15.81 -4.19
CA ALA A 212 -18.52 16.99 -3.35
C ALA A 212 -17.38 17.90 -3.86
N VAL A 213 -16.73 17.56 -4.98
CA VAL A 213 -15.63 18.35 -5.55
C VAL A 213 -16.16 19.66 -6.12
N PRO A 214 -15.64 20.82 -5.69
CA PRO A 214 -16.01 22.12 -6.26
C PRO A 214 -15.60 22.25 -7.72
N ALA A 215 -16.46 22.83 -8.56
CA ALA A 215 -16.20 23.01 -9.99
C ALA A 215 -14.87 23.73 -10.31
N SER A 216 -14.42 24.65 -9.46
CA SER A 216 -13.12 25.33 -9.64
C SER A 216 -11.94 24.36 -9.53
N LEU A 217 -11.97 23.46 -8.52
CA LEU A 217 -10.90 22.46 -8.35
C LEU A 217 -11.00 21.35 -9.39
N ASP A 218 -12.21 20.98 -9.78
CA ASP A 218 -12.48 20.04 -10.87
C ASP A 218 -11.82 20.52 -12.18
N HIS A 219 -12.01 21.79 -12.53
CA HIS A 219 -11.38 22.40 -13.71
C HIS A 219 -9.85 22.49 -13.59
N ILE A 220 -9.32 22.86 -12.40
CA ILE A 220 -7.87 22.94 -12.21
C ILE A 220 -7.23 21.57 -12.36
N ALA A 221 -7.78 20.53 -11.71
CA ALA A 221 -7.23 19.18 -11.82
C ALA A 221 -7.30 18.64 -13.25
N ALA A 222 -8.47 18.77 -13.91
CA ALA A 222 -8.63 18.32 -15.29
C ALA A 222 -7.69 19.05 -16.26
N ARG A 223 -7.51 20.37 -16.12
CA ARG A 223 -6.64 21.17 -16.97
C ARG A 223 -5.15 20.87 -16.73
N ALA A 224 -4.75 20.63 -15.47
CA ALA A 224 -3.37 20.28 -15.12
C ALA A 224 -2.97 18.89 -15.67
N LEU A 225 -3.91 17.98 -15.83
CA LEU A 225 -3.69 16.66 -16.42
C LEU A 225 -3.59 16.68 -17.96
N LEU A 226 -3.88 17.81 -18.62
CA LEU A 226 -3.72 17.91 -20.07
C LEU A 226 -2.24 18.06 -20.45
N THR A 227 -1.83 17.40 -21.52
CA THR A 227 -0.53 17.59 -22.19
C THR A 227 -0.65 18.34 -23.52
N THR A 228 -1.88 18.40 -24.05
CA THR A 228 -2.25 19.10 -25.27
C THR A 228 -3.63 19.74 -25.06
N PRO A 229 -3.98 20.80 -25.81
CA PRO A 229 -5.32 21.37 -25.74
C PRO A 229 -6.41 20.33 -26.01
N ASP A 230 -7.47 20.35 -25.22
CA ASP A 230 -8.60 19.45 -25.41
C ASP A 230 -9.46 19.90 -26.62
N PRO A 231 -10.29 19.02 -27.18
CA PRO A 231 -11.19 19.38 -28.29
C PRO A 231 -12.18 20.50 -28.00
N LYS A 232 -12.40 20.84 -26.72
CA LYS A 232 -13.29 21.93 -26.28
C LYS A 232 -12.56 23.25 -26.12
N GLY A 233 -11.22 23.29 -26.40
CA GLY A 233 -10.40 24.47 -26.40
C GLY A 233 -9.75 24.79 -25.05
N SER A 234 -9.81 23.91 -24.05
CA SER A 234 -9.05 24.10 -22.81
C SER A 234 -7.57 23.81 -23.09
N ALA A 235 -6.71 24.78 -22.82
CA ALA A 235 -5.26 24.60 -22.91
C ALA A 235 -4.70 24.08 -21.57
N PRO A 236 -3.62 23.27 -21.56
CA PRO A 236 -2.92 22.90 -20.35
C PRO A 236 -2.42 24.15 -19.60
N PHE A 237 -2.06 24.00 -18.35
CA PHE A 237 -1.18 24.97 -17.69
C PHE A 237 0.22 24.80 -18.27
N GLU A 238 0.91 25.90 -18.56
CA GLU A 238 2.23 25.84 -19.18
C GLU A 238 3.34 25.80 -18.12
N THR A 239 3.09 26.37 -16.94
CA THR A 239 4.07 26.51 -15.86
C THR A 239 3.48 26.15 -14.49
N ALA A 240 4.37 25.94 -13.52
CA ALA A 240 3.97 25.78 -12.12
C ALA A 240 3.40 27.09 -11.53
N ASP A 241 3.84 28.27 -12.03
CA ASP A 241 3.30 29.57 -11.62
C ASP A 241 1.82 29.71 -11.98
N ASP A 242 1.42 29.26 -13.16
CA ASP A 242 0.00 29.25 -13.56
C ASP A 242 -0.87 28.43 -12.58
N LEU A 243 -0.33 27.30 -12.09
CA LEU A 243 -0.99 26.50 -11.07
C LEU A 243 -1.05 27.20 -9.71
N VAL A 244 0.04 27.87 -9.30
CA VAL A 244 0.08 28.66 -8.06
C VAL A 244 -0.97 29.77 -8.11
N GLU A 245 -1.11 30.49 -9.23
CA GLU A 245 -2.13 31.52 -9.38
C GLU A 245 -3.55 30.93 -9.28
N ALA A 246 -3.80 29.86 -10.05
CA ALA A 246 -5.12 29.20 -10.07
C ALA A 246 -5.53 28.67 -8.70
N LEU A 247 -4.63 27.92 -8.02
CA LEU A 247 -4.88 27.33 -6.72
C LEU A 247 -5.01 28.41 -5.61
N SER A 248 -4.14 29.44 -5.65
CA SER A 248 -4.19 30.56 -4.70
C SER A 248 -5.52 31.29 -4.79
N SER A 249 -6.10 31.45 -5.98
CA SER A 249 -7.40 32.07 -6.17
C SER A 249 -8.54 31.31 -5.49
N VAL A 250 -8.42 29.98 -5.37
CA VAL A 250 -9.39 29.11 -4.70
C VAL A 250 -9.17 29.14 -3.18
N VAL A 251 -7.91 29.00 -2.73
CA VAL A 251 -7.57 28.97 -1.30
C VAL A 251 -7.86 30.33 -0.62
N ALA A 252 -7.61 31.44 -1.30
CA ALA A 252 -7.87 32.78 -0.78
C ALA A 252 -9.37 33.16 -0.71
N ARG A 253 -10.26 32.42 -1.40
CA ARG A 253 -11.70 32.68 -1.31
C ARG A 253 -12.21 32.23 0.05
N PRO A 254 -12.78 33.16 0.89
CA PRO A 254 -13.50 32.74 2.06
C PRO A 254 -14.62 31.79 1.61
N ALA A 255 -14.75 30.65 2.30
CA ALA A 255 -15.80 29.68 2.01
C ALA A 255 -17.13 30.45 1.89
N ALA A 256 -17.73 30.45 0.70
CA ALA A 256 -19.03 31.06 0.50
C ALA A 256 -19.95 30.39 1.49
N VAL A 257 -20.43 31.15 2.48
CA VAL A 257 -21.41 30.68 3.45
C VAL A 257 -22.59 30.20 2.60
N ALA A 258 -22.81 28.90 2.55
CA ALA A 258 -23.91 28.30 1.84
C ALA A 258 -25.16 29.09 2.23
N PRO A 259 -25.97 29.61 1.28
CA PRO A 259 -27.14 30.38 1.62
C PRO A 259 -27.98 29.49 2.54
N ARG A 260 -28.13 29.92 3.79
CA ARG A 260 -29.05 29.28 4.74
C ARG A 260 -30.39 29.22 4.06
N VAL A 261 -30.79 28.06 3.57
CA VAL A 261 -32.14 27.80 3.08
C VAL A 261 -33.04 28.09 4.28
N ARG A 262 -33.62 29.32 4.31
CA ARG A 262 -34.65 29.64 5.28
C ARG A 262 -35.78 28.65 4.99
N PRO A 263 -36.23 27.86 5.97
CA PRO A 263 -37.36 27.01 5.77
C PRO A 263 -38.54 27.91 5.35
N ARG A 264 -39.07 27.71 4.16
CA ARG A 264 -40.25 28.33 3.69
C ARG A 264 -41.35 27.93 4.68
N ARG A 265 -41.70 28.84 5.60
CA ARG A 265 -42.89 28.69 6.44
C ARG A 265 -44.10 28.70 5.49
N THR A 266 -44.56 27.53 5.13
CA THR A 266 -45.89 27.33 4.56
C THR A 266 -46.87 27.73 5.60
N ALA A 267 -47.43 28.95 5.46
CA ALA A 267 -48.55 29.37 6.26
C ALA A 267 -49.75 28.48 5.89
N LEU A 268 -49.98 27.48 6.72
CA LEU A 268 -51.23 26.72 6.67
C LEU A 268 -52.35 27.68 7.10
N ARG A 269 -53.15 28.12 6.13
CA ARG A 269 -54.40 28.79 6.42
C ARG A 269 -55.34 27.76 7.02
N VAL A 270 -55.39 27.69 8.35
CA VAL A 270 -56.44 26.98 9.06
C VAL A 270 -57.67 27.90 9.08
N GLY A 271 -58.67 27.51 8.32
CA GLY A 271 -59.99 28.12 8.38
C GLY A 271 -60.63 27.88 9.76
N SER A 272 -61.08 28.98 10.38
CA SER A 272 -61.76 28.95 11.65
C SER A 272 -63.10 28.22 11.49
N VAL A 273 -63.28 27.12 12.19
CA VAL A 273 -64.62 26.61 12.55
C VAL A 273 -64.73 26.73 14.05
N PHE A 274 -65.62 27.65 14.47
CA PHE A 274 -66.05 27.80 15.84
C PHE A 274 -66.93 26.61 16.23
N VAL A 275 -66.54 25.85 17.28
CA VAL A 275 -67.49 25.06 18.07
C VAL A 275 -67.24 25.35 19.55
N PHE A 276 -68.32 25.89 20.22
CA PHE A 276 -68.40 26.09 21.64
C PHE A 276 -68.39 24.76 22.43
N GLY A 277 -67.75 24.74 23.58
CA GLY A 277 -67.99 23.68 24.55
C GLY A 277 -67.02 23.69 25.73
N SER A 278 -67.45 24.42 26.79
CA SER A 278 -67.25 24.21 28.24
C SER A 278 -66.02 23.58 28.87
N ALA A 279 -65.39 24.38 29.66
CA ALA A 279 -64.89 24.28 31.06
C ALA A 279 -64.71 22.91 31.74
N CYS A 280 -63.54 22.73 32.40
CA CYS A 280 -63.28 22.42 33.80
C CYS A 280 -61.78 22.23 34.02
N VAL A 281 -61.16 23.17 34.69
CA VAL A 281 -60.56 23.14 36.05
C VAL A 281 -59.84 21.85 36.46
N GLY A 282 -58.56 21.99 36.77
CA GLY A 282 -57.78 20.99 37.54
C GLY A 282 -56.36 21.39 37.73
N LEU A 283 -56.04 21.94 38.85
CA LEU A 283 -54.76 22.42 39.38
C LEU A 283 -53.72 21.33 39.65
N ALA A 284 -52.46 21.72 39.55
CA ALA A 284 -51.34 21.51 40.48
C ALA A 284 -50.68 20.13 40.58
N GLY A 285 -49.38 20.18 40.62
CA GLY A 285 -48.55 19.21 41.33
C GLY A 285 -47.07 19.16 40.90
N LEU A 286 -46.27 20.04 41.52
CA LEU A 286 -44.83 19.87 41.64
C LEU A 286 -44.52 18.52 42.34
N GLY A 287 -43.43 17.88 41.94
CA GLY A 287 -42.86 16.76 42.70
C GLY A 287 -41.46 16.37 42.25
N VAL A 288 -40.47 17.04 42.81
CA VAL A 288 -39.08 16.56 42.91
C VAL A 288 -39.04 15.40 43.88
N SER A 289 -38.39 14.28 43.54
CA SER A 289 -37.72 13.42 44.54
C SER A 289 -36.74 12.47 43.89
N LEU A 290 -35.50 12.73 44.14
CA LEU A 290 -34.34 11.91 44.39
C LEU A 290 -34.71 10.77 45.35
N LEU A 291 -34.27 9.54 45.14
CA LEU A 291 -33.54 8.70 46.14
C LEU A 291 -33.29 7.27 45.63
N LEU A 292 -32.02 6.95 45.59
CA LEU A 292 -31.37 5.73 46.10
C LEU A 292 -32.23 4.46 46.31
N GLY A 293 -31.87 3.41 45.64
CA GLY A 293 -32.29 2.05 45.97
C GLY A 293 -31.21 1.02 45.58
N LEU A 294 -30.38 0.69 46.53
CA LEU A 294 -29.44 -0.45 46.56
C LEU A 294 -30.23 -1.76 46.48
N GLY A 295 -29.78 -2.67 45.63
CA GLY A 295 -30.25 -4.04 45.57
C GLY A 295 -29.11 -5.01 45.26
N SER A 296 -28.73 -5.75 46.27
CA SER A 296 -27.59 -6.65 46.38
C SER A 296 -27.80 -8.02 45.71
N GLY A 297 -26.71 -8.57 45.08
CA GLY A 297 -26.29 -9.94 45.11
C GLY A 297 -26.66 -10.86 43.93
N PRO A 298 -25.93 -11.99 43.76
CA PRO A 298 -24.73 -12.41 44.46
C PRO A 298 -23.53 -12.72 43.54
N LEU A 299 -22.36 -12.63 44.12
CA LEU A 299 -21.06 -13.10 43.62
C LEU A 299 -21.04 -14.60 43.37
N VAL A 300 -20.62 -15.01 42.18
CA VAL A 300 -20.20 -16.39 41.90
C VAL A 300 -18.69 -16.44 41.86
N THR A 301 -18.11 -17.12 42.83
CA THR A 301 -16.68 -17.40 42.97
C THR A 301 -16.16 -18.36 41.88
N PRO A 302 -14.91 -18.21 41.43
CA PRO A 302 -14.29 -19.17 40.52
C PRO A 302 -13.91 -20.45 41.28
N ARG A 303 -14.24 -21.55 40.66
CA ARG A 303 -13.89 -22.91 41.16
C ARG A 303 -12.49 -23.28 40.63
N GLU A 304 -11.60 -23.53 41.54
CA GLU A 304 -10.29 -24.13 41.38
C GLU A 304 -10.37 -25.46 40.61
N VAL A 305 -9.56 -25.63 39.58
CA VAL A 305 -9.37 -26.92 38.91
C VAL A 305 -8.12 -27.56 39.45
N VAL A 306 -8.32 -28.62 40.20
CA VAL A 306 -7.29 -29.47 40.75
C VAL A 306 -6.67 -30.32 39.64
N SER A 307 -5.35 -30.26 39.58
CA SER A 307 -4.48 -31.10 38.74
C SER A 307 -4.49 -32.54 39.30
N ALA A 308 -4.76 -33.52 38.46
CA ALA A 308 -4.53 -34.92 38.78
C ALA A 308 -3.82 -35.61 37.61
N SER A 309 -2.58 -36.00 37.86
CA SER A 309 -1.83 -36.93 37.02
C SER A 309 -2.33 -38.35 37.17
N PRO A 310 -2.39 -39.17 36.17
CA PRO A 310 -2.50 -40.62 36.31
C PRO A 310 -1.18 -41.35 35.98
N THR A 311 -0.82 -42.25 36.88
CA THR A 311 0.21 -43.29 36.76
C THR A 311 -0.35 -44.51 36.00
N PRO A 312 0.51 -45.33 35.37
CA PRO A 312 0.10 -46.25 34.32
C PRO A 312 -0.40 -47.61 34.83
N SER A 313 -1.31 -48.22 34.08
CA SER A 313 -1.64 -49.64 34.24
C SER A 313 -1.64 -50.37 32.91
N ASN A 314 -0.88 -51.45 32.88
CA ASN A 314 -0.74 -52.43 31.80
C ASN A 314 -2.06 -53.18 31.48
N GLY A 315 -2.22 -53.49 30.21
CA GLY A 315 -3.22 -54.47 29.78
C GLY A 315 -3.35 -54.54 28.26
N SER A 316 -2.58 -55.41 27.61
CA SER A 316 -2.82 -55.87 26.22
C SER A 316 -3.98 -56.90 26.23
N PRO A 317 -4.83 -56.96 25.16
CA PRO A 317 -4.47 -57.67 23.94
C PRO A 317 -4.97 -57.05 22.63
N ALA A 318 -4.22 -57.28 21.57
CA ALA A 318 -4.60 -57.14 20.16
C ALA A 318 -5.59 -58.27 19.73
N PRO A 319 -6.18 -58.33 18.53
CA PRO A 319 -5.98 -57.50 17.33
C PRO A 319 -7.30 -57.19 16.59
N SER A 320 -7.33 -56.20 15.68
CA SER A 320 -8.02 -56.33 14.38
C SER A 320 -7.88 -55.09 13.51
N GLY A 321 -7.24 -55.31 12.38
CA GLY A 321 -7.60 -54.64 11.12
C GLY A 321 -7.32 -53.15 11.01
N SER A 322 -6.06 -52.74 10.85
CA SER A 322 -5.72 -51.50 10.15
C SER A 322 -6.00 -51.68 8.66
N PRO A 323 -6.72 -50.74 7.97
CA PRO A 323 -6.58 -50.64 6.55
C PRO A 323 -5.17 -50.17 6.28
N THR A 324 -4.39 -50.94 5.56
CA THR A 324 -3.10 -50.63 5.02
C THR A 324 -3.24 -49.30 4.22
N GLY A 325 -2.81 -48.19 4.82
CA GLY A 325 -2.64 -46.96 4.10
C GLY A 325 -1.64 -47.20 2.98
N ALA A 326 -2.05 -47.12 1.74
CA ALA A 326 -1.13 -47.04 0.63
C ALA A 326 -0.12 -45.95 1.00
N ALA A 327 1.17 -46.25 0.93
CA ALA A 327 2.22 -45.27 1.17
C ALA A 327 2.00 -44.11 0.16
N GLU A 328 1.79 -42.88 0.66
CA GLU A 328 1.65 -41.71 -0.20
C GLU A 328 2.94 -41.62 -1.06
N GLN A 329 2.79 -41.60 -2.38
CA GLN A 329 3.89 -41.53 -3.31
C GLN A 329 4.26 -40.07 -3.53
N GLU A 330 5.52 -39.72 -3.27
CA GLU A 330 6.05 -38.40 -3.59
C GLU A 330 6.22 -38.22 -5.10
N PHE A 331 5.71 -37.12 -5.65
CA PHE A 331 5.86 -36.81 -7.07
C PHE A 331 7.09 -35.93 -7.30
N PRO A 332 7.87 -36.19 -8.38
CA PRO A 332 9.00 -35.34 -8.72
C PRO A 332 8.52 -33.95 -9.15
N ILE A 333 9.16 -32.92 -8.63
CA ILE A 333 8.99 -31.54 -9.04
C ILE A 333 9.99 -31.26 -10.17
N ILE A 334 9.51 -30.86 -11.34
CA ILE A 334 10.36 -30.63 -12.51
C ILE A 334 10.92 -29.20 -12.48
N THR A 335 10.06 -28.22 -12.18
CA THR A 335 10.49 -26.84 -11.99
C THR A 335 9.66 -26.17 -10.92
N VAL A 336 10.26 -25.18 -10.26
CA VAL A 336 9.60 -24.27 -9.34
C VAL A 336 9.92 -22.83 -9.73
N SER A 337 8.93 -21.97 -9.68
CA SER A 337 9.08 -20.57 -10.06
C SER A 337 8.25 -19.66 -9.18
N GLY A 338 8.73 -18.44 -8.93
CA GLY A 338 7.93 -17.41 -8.26
C GLY A 338 6.73 -17.03 -9.13
N PHE A 339 5.57 -16.83 -8.50
CA PHE A 339 4.32 -16.58 -9.18
C PHE A 339 3.62 -15.35 -8.62
N ASP A 340 3.64 -14.26 -9.39
CA ASP A 340 2.93 -13.01 -9.09
C ASP A 340 2.19 -12.49 -10.34
N PRO A 341 1.02 -13.01 -10.64
CA PRO A 341 0.25 -12.61 -11.82
C PRO A 341 -0.28 -11.16 -11.73
N TYR A 342 -0.19 -10.53 -10.56
CA TYR A 342 -0.62 -9.15 -10.29
C TYR A 342 0.55 -8.17 -10.19
N GLY A 343 1.79 -8.63 -10.25
CA GLY A 343 2.98 -7.81 -10.34
C GLY A 343 3.24 -7.33 -11.77
N SER A 344 3.90 -6.18 -11.92
CA SER A 344 4.19 -5.58 -13.24
C SER A 344 5.12 -6.44 -14.11
N ASP A 345 5.99 -7.24 -13.49
CA ASP A 345 6.93 -8.14 -14.15
C ASP A 345 6.50 -9.62 -14.07
N HIS A 346 5.36 -9.90 -13.45
CA HIS A 346 4.81 -11.24 -13.18
C HIS A 346 5.77 -12.18 -12.46
N LYS A 347 6.72 -11.65 -11.68
CA LYS A 347 7.77 -12.40 -10.99
C LYS A 347 7.73 -12.15 -9.49
N GLU A 348 8.00 -13.20 -8.71
CA GLU A 348 8.14 -13.11 -7.27
C GLU A 348 9.42 -13.83 -6.86
N ASN A 349 10.52 -13.08 -6.70
CA ASN A 349 11.86 -13.57 -6.32
C ASN A 349 12.30 -14.85 -7.07
N GLN A 350 12.16 -14.83 -8.38
CA GLN A 350 12.36 -15.95 -9.29
C GLN A 350 13.71 -16.67 -9.10
N GLY A 351 14.78 -15.91 -8.84
CA GLY A 351 16.13 -16.45 -8.65
C GLY A 351 16.28 -17.31 -7.39
N GLN A 352 15.38 -17.15 -6.41
CA GLN A 352 15.38 -17.92 -5.15
C GLN A 352 14.45 -19.14 -5.21
N ALA A 353 13.60 -19.27 -6.23
CA ALA A 353 12.59 -20.32 -6.30
C ALA A 353 13.16 -21.74 -6.14
N PRO A 354 14.34 -22.10 -6.70
CA PRO A 354 14.93 -23.42 -6.49
C PRO A 354 15.22 -23.77 -5.03
N ALA A 355 15.42 -22.79 -4.15
CA ALA A 355 15.65 -23.01 -2.73
C ALA A 355 14.46 -23.63 -1.97
N ALA A 356 13.25 -23.62 -2.57
CA ALA A 356 12.09 -24.31 -2.01
C ALA A 356 12.11 -25.83 -2.23
N THR A 357 13.04 -26.36 -3.04
CA THR A 357 13.09 -27.78 -3.42
C THR A 357 14.50 -28.37 -3.34
N ASP A 358 15.48 -27.65 -2.82
CA ASP A 358 16.88 -28.07 -2.77
C ASP A 358 17.20 -28.99 -1.55
N THR A 359 16.17 -29.31 -0.73
CA THR A 359 16.27 -30.12 0.49
C THR A 359 17.21 -29.58 1.56
N SER A 360 17.77 -28.39 1.38
CA SER A 360 18.64 -27.73 2.36
C SER A 360 17.82 -27.14 3.51
N PRO A 361 18.18 -27.39 4.78
CA PRO A 361 17.45 -26.80 5.90
C PRO A 361 17.74 -25.30 6.11
N THR A 362 18.73 -24.74 5.43
CA THR A 362 19.24 -23.38 5.63
C THR A 362 18.87 -22.43 4.50
N THR A 363 18.32 -22.94 3.42
CA THR A 363 17.87 -22.17 2.26
C THR A 363 16.35 -22.13 2.20
N ALA A 364 15.80 -21.04 1.67
CA ALA A 364 14.38 -20.89 1.45
C ALA A 364 14.12 -19.90 0.30
N TRP A 365 13.03 -20.11 -0.42
CA TRP A 365 12.45 -19.05 -1.21
C TRP A 365 11.63 -18.12 -0.32
N HIS A 366 11.69 -16.82 -0.60
CA HIS A 366 10.91 -15.83 0.10
C HIS A 366 10.11 -14.98 -0.89
N THR A 367 8.94 -14.52 -0.46
CA THR A 367 8.24 -13.44 -1.16
C THR A 367 9.07 -12.15 -1.10
N SER A 368 8.73 -11.15 -1.89
CA SER A 368 9.15 -9.77 -1.62
C SER A 368 8.71 -9.36 -0.22
N VAL A 369 9.39 -8.38 0.39
CA VAL A 369 8.96 -7.80 1.66
C VAL A 369 7.83 -6.82 1.38
N TYR A 370 6.66 -7.05 1.95
CA TYR A 370 5.48 -6.23 1.80
C TYR A 370 5.26 -5.34 3.04
N LYS A 371 4.75 -4.14 2.83
CA LYS A 371 4.44 -3.21 3.93
C LYS A 371 3.25 -3.67 4.79
N LYS A 372 2.38 -4.52 4.26
CA LYS A 372 1.19 -5.06 4.95
C LYS A 372 1.12 -6.57 4.77
N ALA A 373 0.59 -7.26 5.78
CA ALA A 373 0.42 -8.71 5.77
C ALA A 373 -0.40 -9.22 4.56
N ASN A 374 -1.36 -8.44 4.08
CA ASN A 374 -2.20 -8.73 2.90
C ASN A 374 -1.59 -8.21 1.59
N MET A 375 -0.26 -8.04 1.53
CA MET A 375 0.48 -7.62 0.34
C MET A 375 -0.06 -6.33 -0.30
N SER A 376 -0.54 -5.41 0.55
CA SER A 376 -1.11 -4.11 0.15
C SER A 376 -2.34 -4.22 -0.77
N GLY A 377 -3.12 -5.30 -0.62
CA GLY A 377 -4.36 -5.52 -1.37
C GLY A 377 -4.21 -6.40 -2.60
N LYS A 378 -3.01 -6.92 -2.90
CA LYS A 378 -2.87 -8.01 -3.89
C LYS A 378 -3.66 -9.23 -3.41
N PRO A 379 -4.39 -9.93 -4.30
CA PRO A 379 -5.10 -11.16 -3.95
C PRO A 379 -4.17 -12.25 -3.42
N GLY A 380 -2.89 -12.21 -3.77
CA GLY A 380 -1.85 -13.09 -3.29
C GLY A 380 -0.62 -13.09 -4.19
N VAL A 381 0.40 -13.81 -3.74
CA VAL A 381 1.63 -14.15 -4.47
C VAL A 381 2.05 -15.56 -4.07
N GLY A 382 2.96 -16.20 -4.79
CA GLY A 382 3.37 -17.52 -4.36
C GLY A 382 4.40 -18.22 -5.23
N LEU A 383 4.39 -19.55 -5.14
CA LEU A 383 5.23 -20.45 -5.93
C LEU A 383 4.37 -21.28 -6.87
N LEU A 384 4.75 -21.35 -8.13
CA LEU A 384 4.24 -22.26 -9.15
C LEU A 384 5.15 -23.47 -9.23
N ILE A 385 4.58 -24.65 -9.05
CA ILE A 385 5.25 -25.94 -9.06
C ILE A 385 4.76 -26.72 -10.29
N ASP A 386 5.66 -27.10 -11.19
CA ASP A 386 5.38 -27.95 -12.36
C ASP A 386 5.75 -29.41 -12.06
N LEU A 387 4.80 -30.30 -12.09
CA LEU A 387 4.98 -31.74 -11.93
C LEU A 387 5.35 -32.45 -13.26
N GLY A 388 5.51 -31.67 -14.35
CA GLY A 388 5.82 -32.17 -15.69
C GLY A 388 4.67 -32.85 -16.42
N THR A 389 3.83 -33.56 -15.70
CA THR A 389 2.62 -34.23 -16.21
C THR A 389 1.50 -34.13 -15.18
N THR A 390 0.26 -34.29 -15.62
CA THR A 390 -0.89 -34.35 -14.71
C THR A 390 -0.76 -35.50 -13.71
N ARG A 391 -0.85 -35.19 -12.39
CA ARG A 391 -0.72 -36.14 -11.28
C ARG A 391 -1.92 -36.03 -10.33
N PRO A 392 -2.35 -37.13 -9.71
CA PRO A 392 -3.45 -37.12 -8.73
C PRO A 392 -2.93 -36.70 -7.35
N VAL A 393 -2.87 -35.38 -7.09
CA VAL A 393 -2.37 -34.79 -5.83
C VAL A 393 -3.36 -35.04 -4.70
N ARG A 394 -2.87 -35.61 -3.57
CA ARG A 394 -3.63 -35.89 -2.33
C ARG A 394 -3.21 -35.05 -1.16
N SER A 395 -1.94 -34.69 -1.08
CA SER A 395 -1.43 -33.81 -0.03
C SER A 395 -0.19 -33.04 -0.50
N VAL A 396 0.06 -31.91 0.15
CA VAL A 396 1.29 -31.13 -0.01
C VAL A 396 1.85 -30.85 1.36
N GLN A 397 3.09 -31.23 1.56
CA GLN A 397 3.84 -30.95 2.77
C GLN A 397 4.72 -29.73 2.53
N LEU A 398 4.66 -28.76 3.43
CA LEU A 398 5.39 -27.50 3.37
C LEU A 398 6.19 -27.28 4.64
N ARG A 399 7.40 -26.77 4.49
CA ARG A 399 8.12 -26.11 5.57
C ARG A 399 8.17 -24.62 5.26
N LEU A 400 7.46 -23.85 6.05
CA LEU A 400 7.32 -22.41 5.90
C LEU A 400 8.38 -21.67 6.73
N VAL A 401 8.66 -20.43 6.35
CA VAL A 401 9.49 -19.52 7.13
C VAL A 401 8.59 -18.57 7.90
N GLY A 402 8.70 -18.61 9.23
CA GLY A 402 7.85 -17.83 10.15
C GLY A 402 6.47 -18.42 10.37
N ASP A 403 5.86 -18.06 11.50
CA ASP A 403 4.51 -18.49 11.90
C ASP A 403 3.48 -17.41 11.53
N GLY A 404 2.22 -17.81 11.30
CA GLY A 404 1.12 -16.88 11.06
C GLY A 404 0.77 -16.67 9.59
N THR A 405 1.35 -17.46 8.69
CA THR A 405 1.03 -17.44 7.24
C THR A 405 -0.41 -17.93 6.99
N SER A 406 -1.13 -17.24 6.07
CA SER A 406 -2.33 -17.81 5.48
C SER A 406 -2.10 -18.04 3.99
N LEU A 407 -2.49 -19.21 3.50
CA LEU A 407 -2.27 -19.61 2.12
C LEU A 407 -3.37 -20.55 1.60
N SER A 408 -3.54 -20.57 0.28
CA SER A 408 -4.36 -21.53 -0.44
C SER A 408 -3.48 -22.39 -1.34
N LEU A 409 -3.80 -23.65 -1.44
CA LEU A 409 -3.23 -24.56 -2.42
C LEU A 409 -4.15 -24.60 -3.63
N LEU A 410 -3.63 -24.17 -4.80
CA LEU A 410 -4.41 -24.08 -6.02
C LEU A 410 -3.88 -25.06 -7.08
N ALA A 411 -4.75 -25.51 -7.97
CA ALA A 411 -4.44 -26.41 -9.08
C ALA A 411 -4.85 -25.82 -10.41
N THR A 412 -4.01 -26.01 -11.43
CA THR A 412 -4.35 -25.68 -12.83
C THR A 412 -3.53 -26.54 -13.79
N ASP A 413 -4.06 -26.74 -15.00
CA ASP A 413 -3.27 -27.29 -16.12
C ASP A 413 -2.80 -26.18 -17.09
N ASP A 414 -3.25 -24.92 -16.85
CA ASP A 414 -2.82 -23.72 -17.59
C ASP A 414 -2.50 -22.56 -16.64
N PRO A 415 -1.21 -22.32 -16.32
CA PRO A 415 -0.80 -21.28 -15.40
C PRO A 415 -0.88 -19.85 -15.99
N THR A 416 -1.25 -19.70 -17.27
CA THR A 416 -1.42 -18.38 -17.91
C THR A 416 -2.78 -17.75 -17.59
N LEU A 417 -3.72 -18.54 -17.05
CA LEU A 417 -5.02 -18.06 -16.64
C LEU A 417 -4.92 -17.25 -15.32
N ALA A 418 -5.92 -16.41 -15.09
CA ALA A 418 -6.01 -15.68 -13.83
C ALA A 418 -6.24 -16.66 -12.65
N PRO A 419 -5.61 -16.45 -11.47
CA PRO A 419 -5.72 -17.33 -10.30
C PRO A 419 -7.16 -17.61 -9.84
N THR A 420 -8.09 -16.69 -10.11
CA THR A 420 -9.52 -16.87 -9.85
C THR A 420 -10.18 -18.00 -10.67
N LYS A 421 -9.49 -18.52 -11.67
CA LYS A 421 -9.91 -19.67 -12.48
C LYS A 421 -9.29 -20.98 -12.02
N PHE A 422 -8.35 -20.95 -11.09
CA PHE A 422 -7.70 -22.14 -10.58
C PHE A 422 -8.62 -22.87 -9.58
N ALA A 423 -8.50 -24.18 -9.52
CA ALA A 423 -9.24 -24.98 -8.56
C ALA A 423 -8.57 -24.87 -7.17
N SER A 424 -9.31 -24.43 -6.15
CA SER A 424 -8.84 -24.51 -4.76
C SER A 424 -8.83 -25.97 -4.31
N MET A 425 -7.69 -26.43 -3.79
CA MET A 425 -7.50 -27.80 -3.27
C MET A 425 -7.58 -27.85 -1.76
N ALA A 426 -6.94 -26.90 -1.07
CA ALA A 426 -6.90 -26.81 0.38
C ALA A 426 -6.51 -25.38 0.80
N GLU A 427 -6.79 -25.03 2.05
CA GLU A 427 -6.47 -23.73 2.62
C GLU A 427 -5.92 -23.90 4.03
N ALA A 428 -5.03 -22.99 4.45
CA ALA A 428 -4.57 -22.86 5.82
C ALA A 428 -4.59 -21.40 6.24
N THR A 429 -5.01 -21.16 7.45
CA THR A 429 -4.99 -19.85 8.09
C THR A 429 -4.13 -19.91 9.34
N ASN A 430 -3.30 -18.88 9.54
CA ASN A 430 -2.40 -18.80 10.70
C ASN A 430 -1.52 -20.05 10.86
N ALA A 431 -0.93 -20.52 9.75
CA ALA A 431 -0.13 -21.74 9.72
C ALA A 431 1.19 -21.57 10.48
N GLY A 432 1.63 -22.64 11.12
CA GLY A 432 2.99 -22.75 11.68
C GLY A 432 4.02 -23.13 10.62
N THR A 433 5.27 -23.29 11.03
CA THR A 433 6.40 -23.58 10.15
C THR A 433 6.34 -24.94 9.45
N GLU A 434 5.70 -25.95 10.07
CA GLU A 434 5.47 -27.25 9.45
C GLU A 434 3.98 -27.42 9.13
N LEU A 435 3.65 -27.60 7.85
CA LEU A 435 2.29 -27.63 7.36
C LEU A 435 2.05 -28.83 6.43
N LEU A 436 1.05 -29.65 6.74
CA LEU A 436 0.55 -30.70 5.85
C LEU A 436 -0.86 -30.33 5.38
N LEU A 437 -0.98 -29.96 4.12
CA LEU A 437 -2.27 -29.69 3.47
C LEU A 437 -2.80 -30.98 2.81
N ARG A 438 -3.88 -31.52 3.35
CA ARG A 438 -4.58 -32.67 2.78
C ARG A 438 -5.70 -32.20 1.87
N VAL A 439 -5.73 -32.77 0.67
CA VAL A 439 -6.76 -32.49 -0.32
C VAL A 439 -7.93 -33.48 -0.08
N PRO A 440 -9.15 -33.03 0.21
CA PRO A 440 -10.27 -33.93 0.59
C PRO A 440 -10.57 -34.99 -0.47
N ARG A 441 -10.30 -34.71 -1.74
CA ARG A 441 -10.40 -35.65 -2.86
C ARG A 441 -9.21 -35.37 -3.80
N ALA A 442 -8.48 -36.41 -4.20
CA ALA A 442 -7.36 -36.27 -5.12
C ALA A 442 -7.73 -35.42 -6.33
N VAL A 443 -6.92 -34.40 -6.60
CA VAL A 443 -7.09 -33.48 -7.74
C VAL A 443 -6.01 -33.80 -8.76
N SER A 444 -6.44 -34.17 -9.99
CA SER A 444 -5.50 -34.40 -11.09
C SER A 444 -5.11 -33.06 -11.69
N THR A 445 -3.82 -32.70 -11.60
CA THR A 445 -3.29 -31.44 -12.09
C THR A 445 -1.82 -31.57 -12.46
N ARG A 446 -1.35 -30.76 -13.40
CA ARG A 446 0.08 -30.62 -13.71
C ARG A 446 0.75 -29.54 -12.84
N TYR A 447 0.06 -28.43 -12.59
CA TYR A 447 0.61 -27.32 -11.84
C TYR A 447 -0.06 -27.20 -10.48
N VAL A 448 0.75 -27.08 -9.44
CA VAL A 448 0.34 -26.78 -8.06
C VAL A 448 0.86 -25.40 -7.70
N ILE A 449 0.02 -24.55 -7.16
CA ILE A 449 0.41 -23.21 -6.72
C ILE A 449 0.25 -23.12 -5.21
N ILE A 450 1.33 -22.75 -4.51
CA ILE A 450 1.31 -22.33 -3.12
C ILE A 450 1.01 -20.84 -3.14
N TRP A 451 -0.20 -20.45 -2.80
CA TRP A 451 -0.73 -19.11 -2.95
C TRP A 451 -0.87 -18.42 -1.61
N PHE A 452 0.05 -17.53 -1.25
CA PHE A 452 0.00 -16.76 -0.01
C PHE A 452 -1.06 -15.68 -0.10
N THR A 453 -1.95 -15.62 0.89
CA THR A 453 -3.01 -14.61 1.03
C THR A 453 -2.77 -13.67 2.21
N LEU A 454 -1.99 -14.12 3.21
CA LEU A 454 -1.53 -13.31 4.34
C LEU A 454 -0.11 -13.74 4.72
N LEU A 455 0.77 -12.76 4.87
CA LEU A 455 2.19 -12.97 5.19
C LEU A 455 2.46 -12.75 6.67
N PRO A 456 3.36 -13.53 7.29
CA PRO A 456 3.81 -13.30 8.66
C PRO A 456 4.70 -12.05 8.73
N PRO A 457 4.87 -11.46 9.94
CA PRO A 457 5.89 -10.43 10.15
C PRO A 457 7.28 -10.96 9.75
N ALA A 458 8.05 -10.15 9.03
CA ALA A 458 9.45 -10.44 8.72
C ALA A 458 10.34 -10.11 9.94
N ASP A 459 11.53 -10.73 10.03
CA ASP A 459 12.53 -10.39 11.05
C ASP A 459 13.03 -8.94 10.94
N SER A 460 12.90 -8.36 9.75
CA SER A 460 13.08 -6.95 9.44
C SER A 460 11.73 -6.34 9.09
N PHE A 461 11.63 -5.03 9.15
CA PHE A 461 10.40 -4.26 8.95
C PHE A 461 9.55 -4.75 7.76
N GLY A 462 8.26 -5.13 8.03
CA GLY A 462 7.30 -5.55 7.00
C GLY A 462 6.79 -6.98 7.20
N PHE A 463 6.27 -7.56 6.12
CA PHE A 463 5.69 -8.89 6.09
C PHE A 463 6.28 -9.67 4.93
N GLN A 464 6.73 -10.89 5.20
CA GLN A 464 7.38 -11.73 4.21
C GLN A 464 7.05 -13.19 4.52
N GLY A 465 6.55 -13.92 3.54
CA GLY A 465 6.39 -15.37 3.62
C GLY A 465 7.59 -16.08 2.99
N GLY A 466 7.77 -17.33 3.32
CA GLY A 466 8.81 -18.15 2.68
C GLY A 466 8.49 -19.63 2.71
N VAL A 467 9.10 -20.35 1.79
CA VAL A 467 9.03 -21.81 1.68
C VAL A 467 10.45 -22.37 1.70
N ALA A 468 10.78 -23.14 2.75
CA ALA A 468 12.07 -23.79 2.89
C ALA A 468 12.09 -25.19 2.29
N ASP A 469 10.93 -25.88 2.23
CA ASP A 469 10.80 -27.18 1.57
C ASP A 469 9.36 -27.42 1.13
N VAL A 470 9.19 -28.07 -0.02
CA VAL A 470 7.88 -28.49 -0.53
C VAL A 470 7.93 -29.88 -1.11
N ARG A 471 6.96 -30.73 -0.72
CA ARG A 471 6.76 -32.08 -1.25
C ARG A 471 5.33 -32.25 -1.68
N VAL A 472 5.12 -32.81 -2.87
CA VAL A 472 3.79 -33.08 -3.42
C VAL A 472 3.55 -34.58 -3.42
N LEU A 473 2.46 -35.02 -2.83
CA LEU A 473 2.18 -36.44 -2.55
C LEU A 473 0.84 -36.85 -3.18
N GLY A 474 0.78 -38.12 -3.66
CA GLY A 474 -0.41 -38.67 -4.29
C GLY A 474 -0.77 -40.10 -3.94
#